data_05bdec5d4a719e2227ccbe7d4f0b5ead
#
_entry.id   05bdec5d4a719e2227ccbe7d4f0b5ead
#
_cell.length_a   1.000
_cell.length_b   1.000
_cell.length_c   1.000
_cell.angle_alpha   90.00
_cell.angle_beta   90.00
_cell.angle_gamma   90.00
#
_symmetry.space_group_name_H-M   'P 1'
#
loop_
_entity.id
_entity.type
_entity.pdbx_description
1 polymer ?
#
loop_
_entity_poly.entity_id
_entity_poly.type
_entity_poly.pdbx_seq_one_letter_code
_entity_poly.pdbx_strand_id
1 'polypeptide(L)'
;LLEIYEQEKDWHKAIVIAGKLETVTGRSHQKEIANFCCELAINEMMHSRPDAARPHLAQALAHHRLCVRANMLLGDLEAAAGRPEAAIDAWKRIESQNPHYLALIAERLYSAFKQLGKVEAGVNLLRGYLEKYPSLDLVNVVFQGTLESKGSEPAYRLVRDELRRMPTLLGLDKLLEAQLLDAPLDRRRDLELVKQLVNQHTRGLAMYKCDNCGFRARQYYWHCPACAAWETYSPRRTEEAKLPA
;
A
#
# COMPACT_ATOMS: atom_id res chain seq x y z
N LEU A 1 12.17 -13.11 25.98
CA LEU A 1 12.93 -11.84 25.98
C LEU A 1 12.67 -11.01 24.72
N LEU A 2 12.69 -11.60 23.52
CA LEU A 2 12.42 -10.87 22.29
C LEU A 2 11.03 -10.23 22.33
N GLU A 3 10.00 -11.02 22.61
CA GLU A 3 8.61 -10.55 22.73
C GLU A 3 8.44 -9.42 23.77
N ILE A 4 9.19 -9.46 24.87
CA ILE A 4 9.17 -8.40 25.89
C ILE A 4 9.70 -7.10 25.30
N TYR A 5 10.85 -7.12 24.63
CA TYR A 5 11.41 -5.92 24.02
C TYR A 5 10.55 -5.39 22.86
N GLU A 6 9.85 -6.25 22.12
CA GLU A 6 8.87 -5.84 21.12
C GLU A 6 7.67 -5.13 21.77
N GLN A 7 7.15 -5.65 22.90
CA GLN A 7 6.06 -5.00 23.66
C GLN A 7 6.48 -3.66 24.27
N GLU A 8 7.71 -3.58 24.79
CA GLU A 8 8.29 -2.35 25.32
C GLU A 8 8.74 -1.38 24.23
N LYS A 9 8.72 -1.82 22.93
CA LYS A 9 9.25 -1.07 21.77
C LYS A 9 10.72 -0.68 21.91
N ASP A 10 11.49 -1.46 22.67
CA ASP A 10 12.95 -1.31 22.75
C ASP A 10 13.60 -2.05 21.58
N TRP A 11 13.50 -1.40 20.40
CA TRP A 11 13.94 -1.98 19.13
C TRP A 11 15.43 -2.25 19.07
N HIS A 12 16.25 -1.46 19.79
CA HIS A 12 17.69 -1.70 19.88
C HIS A 12 18.00 -3.04 20.56
N LYS A 13 17.36 -3.31 21.69
CA LYS A 13 17.51 -4.59 22.39
C LYS A 13 16.87 -5.74 21.60
N ALA A 14 15.73 -5.50 20.97
CA ALA A 14 15.07 -6.49 20.12
C ALA A 14 16.01 -6.97 18.99
N ILE A 15 16.70 -6.05 18.30
CA ILE A 15 17.69 -6.39 17.25
C ILE A 15 18.81 -7.26 17.81
N VAL A 16 19.40 -6.88 18.96
CA VAL A 16 20.50 -7.63 19.57
C VAL A 16 20.04 -9.05 19.96
N ILE A 17 18.87 -9.19 20.55
CA ILE A 17 18.32 -10.50 20.97
C ILE A 17 17.95 -11.36 19.76
N ALA A 18 17.33 -10.78 18.73
CA ALA A 18 17.02 -11.48 17.49
C ALA A 18 18.28 -12.06 16.82
N GLY A 19 19.36 -11.27 16.74
CA GLY A 19 20.67 -11.75 16.24
C GLY A 19 21.27 -12.88 17.08
N LYS A 20 21.16 -12.82 18.42
CA LYS A 20 21.59 -13.91 19.29
C LYS A 20 20.75 -15.18 19.11
N LEU A 21 19.43 -15.02 18.97
CA LEU A 21 18.53 -16.15 18.70
C LEU A 21 18.87 -16.83 17.38
N GLU A 22 19.19 -16.08 16.35
CA GLU A 22 19.62 -16.62 15.06
C GLU A 22 20.87 -17.49 15.20
N THR A 23 21.87 -17.04 15.96
CA THR A 23 23.10 -17.81 16.19
C THR A 23 22.88 -19.06 17.01
N VAL A 24 21.95 -19.06 17.96
CA VAL A 24 21.69 -20.21 18.85
C VAL A 24 20.73 -21.22 18.20
N THR A 25 19.69 -20.73 17.51
CA THR A 25 18.62 -21.61 16.98
C THR A 25 18.85 -22.02 15.53
N GLY A 26 19.72 -21.33 14.80
CA GLY A 26 19.90 -21.50 13.35
C GLY A 26 18.72 -21.00 12.52
N ARG A 27 17.71 -20.38 13.14
CA ARG A 27 16.57 -19.78 12.43
C ARG A 27 16.87 -18.34 12.08
N SER A 28 16.61 -17.96 10.83
CA SER A 28 16.80 -16.58 10.40
C SER A 28 15.74 -15.66 11.00
N HIS A 29 16.19 -14.55 11.59
CA HIS A 29 15.39 -13.44 12.10
C HIS A 29 15.64 -12.15 11.30
N GLN A 30 16.20 -12.27 10.10
CA GLN A 30 16.58 -11.09 9.29
C GLN A 30 15.39 -10.21 8.89
N LYS A 31 14.21 -10.82 8.69
CA LYS A 31 12.98 -10.07 8.37
C LYS A 31 12.50 -9.25 9.58
N GLU A 32 12.48 -9.86 10.76
CA GLU A 32 12.09 -9.20 12.01
C GLU A 32 13.06 -8.07 12.32
N ILE A 33 14.38 -8.33 12.23
CA ILE A 33 15.43 -7.31 12.43
C ILE A 33 15.23 -6.14 11.45
N ALA A 34 14.95 -6.41 10.17
CA ALA A 34 14.68 -5.37 9.21
C ALA A 34 13.46 -4.52 9.60
N ASN A 35 12.40 -5.14 10.12
CA ASN A 35 11.22 -4.42 10.62
C ASN A 35 11.54 -3.59 11.88
N PHE A 36 12.36 -4.10 12.81
CA PHE A 36 12.81 -3.33 13.98
C PHE A 36 13.64 -2.10 13.56
N CYS A 37 14.51 -2.24 12.56
CA CYS A 37 15.21 -1.10 11.97
C CYS A 37 14.23 -0.09 11.35
N CYS A 38 13.16 -0.54 10.70
CA CYS A 38 12.12 0.34 10.19
C CYS A 38 11.40 1.08 11.32
N GLU A 39 11.14 0.44 12.46
CA GLU A 39 10.56 1.11 13.64
C GLU A 39 11.50 2.19 14.19
N LEU A 40 12.81 1.94 14.27
CA LEU A 40 13.79 2.95 14.65
C LEU A 40 13.77 4.14 13.68
N ALA A 41 13.69 3.87 12.38
CA ALA A 41 13.58 4.93 11.38
C ALA A 41 12.30 5.76 11.55
N ILE A 42 11.16 5.11 11.80
CA ILE A 42 9.88 5.79 12.07
C ILE A 42 10.00 6.68 13.31
N ASN A 43 10.62 6.18 14.37
CA ASN A 43 10.84 6.98 15.58
C ASN A 43 11.66 8.24 15.29
N GLU A 44 12.73 8.14 14.51
CA GLU A 44 13.52 9.30 14.10
C GLU A 44 12.72 10.27 13.22
N MET A 45 11.91 9.75 12.29
CA MET A 45 11.04 10.58 11.45
C MET A 45 9.98 11.33 12.28
N MET A 46 9.38 10.68 13.29
CA MET A 46 8.40 11.31 14.20
C MET A 46 9.03 12.43 15.03
N HIS A 47 10.32 12.35 15.34
CA HIS A 47 11.09 13.39 16.02
C HIS A 47 11.71 14.43 15.06
N SER A 48 11.29 14.43 13.79
CA SER A 48 11.81 15.35 12.76
C SER A 48 13.32 15.26 12.56
N ARG A 49 13.88 14.05 12.66
CA ARG A 49 15.31 13.74 12.45
C ARG A 49 15.54 12.86 11.22
N PRO A 50 15.27 13.35 10.00
CA PRO A 50 15.32 12.55 8.77
C PRO A 50 16.71 11.96 8.49
N ASP A 51 17.79 12.67 8.83
CA ASP A 51 19.16 12.19 8.60
C ASP A 51 19.51 11.01 9.52
N ALA A 52 18.95 10.96 10.72
CA ALA A 52 19.11 9.84 11.64
C ALA A 52 18.24 8.61 11.22
N ALA A 53 17.15 8.84 10.52
CA ALA A 53 16.31 7.74 10.00
C ALA A 53 16.99 6.95 8.85
N ARG A 54 17.77 7.62 7.99
CA ARG A 54 18.41 6.99 6.81
C ARG A 54 19.30 5.79 7.13
N PRO A 55 20.22 5.86 8.12
CA PRO A 55 21.05 4.72 8.50
C PRO A 55 20.24 3.51 8.91
N HIS A 56 19.12 3.70 9.63
CA HIS A 56 18.25 2.61 10.05
C HIS A 56 17.55 1.94 8.84
N LEU A 57 17.12 2.71 7.85
CA LEU A 57 16.55 2.15 6.61
C LEU A 57 17.61 1.41 5.78
N ALA A 58 18.84 1.92 5.74
CA ALA A 58 19.95 1.23 5.10
C ALA A 58 20.27 -0.11 5.79
N GLN A 59 20.26 -0.14 7.14
CA GLN A 59 20.44 -1.36 7.92
C GLN A 59 19.30 -2.36 7.66
N ALA A 60 18.03 -1.89 7.60
CA ALA A 60 16.92 -2.75 7.26
C ALA A 60 17.11 -3.46 5.91
N LEU A 61 17.55 -2.74 4.88
CA LEU A 61 17.85 -3.30 3.56
C LEU A 61 19.10 -4.19 3.54
N ALA A 62 20.07 -3.95 4.42
CA ALA A 62 21.25 -4.81 4.58
C ALA A 62 20.86 -6.18 5.19
N HIS A 63 19.98 -6.18 6.21
CA HIS A 63 19.46 -7.39 6.81
C HIS A 63 18.50 -8.14 5.89
N HIS A 64 17.60 -7.40 5.23
CA HIS A 64 16.63 -8.01 4.31
C HIS A 64 16.48 -7.16 3.05
N ARG A 65 17.19 -7.55 1.99
CA ARG A 65 17.19 -6.83 0.71
C ARG A 65 15.79 -6.64 0.10
N LEU A 66 14.87 -7.57 0.38
CA LEU A 66 13.48 -7.53 -0.10
C LEU A 66 12.53 -6.82 0.89
N CYS A 67 13.04 -6.07 1.87
CA CYS A 67 12.22 -5.31 2.79
C CYS A 67 11.50 -4.17 2.07
N VAL A 68 10.26 -4.43 1.65
CA VAL A 68 9.38 -3.45 0.99
C VAL A 68 9.16 -2.23 1.89
N ARG A 69 8.95 -2.45 3.18
CA ARG A 69 8.68 -1.41 4.17
C ARG A 69 9.81 -0.38 4.21
N ALA A 70 11.06 -0.82 4.13
CA ALA A 70 12.21 0.09 4.14
C ALA A 70 12.22 1.02 2.93
N ASN A 71 11.92 0.52 1.72
CA ASN A 71 11.83 1.37 0.52
C ASN A 71 10.58 2.26 0.53
N MET A 72 9.46 1.83 1.14
CA MET A 72 8.30 2.71 1.35
C MET A 72 8.67 3.90 2.23
N LEU A 73 9.27 3.63 3.40
CA LEU A 73 9.70 4.67 4.34
C LEU A 73 10.78 5.58 3.76
N LEU A 74 11.72 5.02 2.97
CA LEU A 74 12.73 5.83 2.29
C LEU A 74 12.07 6.80 1.31
N GLY A 75 11.11 6.34 0.51
CA GLY A 75 10.35 7.21 -0.38
C GLY A 75 9.55 8.28 0.37
N ASP A 76 8.91 7.91 1.49
CA ASP A 76 8.16 8.86 2.33
C ASP A 76 9.10 9.94 2.91
N LEU A 77 10.29 9.54 3.33
CA LEU A 77 11.32 10.44 3.83
C LEU A 77 11.83 11.41 2.76
N GLU A 78 12.07 10.91 1.53
CA GLU A 78 12.49 11.76 0.40
C GLU A 78 11.36 12.73 -0.02
N ALA A 79 10.12 12.26 -0.05
CA ALA A 79 8.96 13.11 -0.36
C ALA A 79 8.79 14.23 0.69
N ALA A 80 8.90 13.89 1.97
CA ALA A 80 8.82 14.86 3.07
C ALA A 80 9.98 15.90 3.02
N ALA A 81 11.13 15.50 2.49
CA ALA A 81 12.28 16.39 2.28
C ALA A 81 12.19 17.24 1.00
N GLY A 82 11.05 17.20 0.27
CA GLY A 82 10.85 17.94 -0.97
C GLY A 82 11.67 17.41 -2.16
N ARG A 83 12.00 16.13 -2.16
CA ARG A 83 12.73 15.43 -3.23
C ARG A 83 11.86 14.36 -3.91
N PRO A 84 10.84 14.76 -4.67
CA PRO A 84 9.86 13.84 -5.25
C PRO A 84 10.48 12.84 -6.24
N GLU A 85 11.54 13.20 -6.98
CA GLU A 85 12.23 12.26 -7.88
C GLU A 85 12.86 11.11 -7.09
N ALA A 86 13.59 11.42 -6.03
CA ALA A 86 14.22 10.41 -5.16
C ALA A 86 13.16 9.53 -4.46
N ALA A 87 12.02 10.12 -4.09
CA ALA A 87 10.89 9.37 -3.55
C ALA A 87 10.34 8.36 -4.56
N ILE A 88 10.10 8.79 -5.79
CA ILE A 88 9.64 7.94 -6.90
C ILE A 88 10.62 6.78 -7.13
N ASP A 89 11.92 7.05 -7.15
CA ASP A 89 12.95 6.04 -7.36
C ASP A 89 12.98 4.99 -6.22
N ALA A 90 12.80 5.43 -4.98
CA ALA A 90 12.71 4.52 -3.83
C ALA A 90 11.45 3.63 -3.93
N TRP A 91 10.28 4.20 -4.21
CA TRP A 91 9.04 3.45 -4.33
C TRP A 91 9.02 2.51 -5.55
N LYS A 92 9.63 2.86 -6.67
CA LYS A 92 9.72 1.98 -7.86
C LYS A 92 10.50 0.70 -7.60
N ARG A 93 11.43 0.68 -6.63
CA ARG A 93 12.16 -0.55 -6.24
C ARG A 93 11.24 -1.62 -5.68
N ILE A 94 10.06 -1.24 -5.17
CA ILE A 94 9.05 -2.15 -4.62
C ILE A 94 8.55 -3.14 -5.69
N GLU A 95 8.46 -2.74 -6.96
CA GLU A 95 8.08 -3.65 -8.05
C GLU A 95 8.97 -4.90 -8.10
N SER A 96 10.28 -4.74 -7.91
CA SER A 96 11.24 -5.85 -7.92
C SER A 96 11.30 -6.62 -6.60
N GLN A 97 10.84 -6.05 -5.50
CA GLN A 97 10.83 -6.70 -4.19
C GLN A 97 9.56 -7.55 -3.99
N ASN A 98 8.40 -6.91 -4.12
CA ASN A 98 7.09 -7.56 -4.10
C ASN A 98 6.05 -6.63 -4.74
N PRO A 99 5.63 -6.89 -5.98
CA PRO A 99 4.75 -5.99 -6.74
C PRO A 99 3.35 -5.82 -6.13
N HIS A 100 2.88 -6.75 -5.30
CA HIS A 100 1.57 -6.61 -4.65
C HIS A 100 1.50 -5.40 -3.72
N TYR A 101 2.64 -4.94 -3.19
CA TYR A 101 2.70 -3.75 -2.34
C TYR A 101 2.62 -2.42 -3.12
N LEU A 102 2.67 -2.46 -4.46
CA LEU A 102 2.48 -1.26 -5.28
C LEU A 102 1.12 -0.59 -5.02
N ALA A 103 0.11 -1.36 -4.66
CA ALA A 103 -1.19 -0.86 -4.25
C ALA A 103 -1.10 0.13 -3.07
N LEU A 104 -0.22 -0.14 -2.09
CA LEU A 104 -0.06 0.70 -0.90
C LEU A 104 0.68 2.02 -1.14
N ILE A 105 1.38 2.14 -2.27
CA ILE A 105 2.16 3.35 -2.62
C ILE A 105 1.59 4.11 -3.82
N ALA A 106 0.51 3.62 -4.41
CA ALA A 106 -0.05 4.18 -5.65
C ALA A 106 -0.38 5.67 -5.54
N GLU A 107 -1.08 6.09 -4.47
CA GLU A 107 -1.42 7.49 -4.22
C GLU A 107 -0.18 8.35 -4.00
N ARG A 108 0.84 7.83 -3.30
CA ARG A 108 2.10 8.53 -3.04
C ARG A 108 2.86 8.78 -4.34
N LEU A 109 2.96 7.74 -5.19
CA LEU A 109 3.54 7.86 -6.53
C LEU A 109 2.80 8.90 -7.36
N TYR A 110 1.47 8.83 -7.43
CA TYR A 110 0.67 9.78 -8.16
C TYR A 110 0.88 11.21 -7.67
N SER A 111 0.85 11.44 -6.35
CA SER A 111 1.07 12.74 -5.74
C SER A 111 2.46 13.31 -6.04
N ALA A 112 3.51 12.48 -6.02
CA ALA A 112 4.87 12.91 -6.34
C ALA A 112 5.00 13.29 -7.83
N PHE A 113 4.40 12.52 -8.76
CA PHE A 113 4.35 12.90 -10.16
C PHE A 113 3.56 14.19 -10.40
N LYS A 114 2.49 14.41 -9.64
CA LYS A 114 1.68 15.63 -9.70
C LYS A 114 2.49 16.85 -9.22
N GLN A 115 3.26 16.72 -8.14
CA GLN A 115 4.19 17.76 -7.67
C GLN A 115 5.23 18.16 -8.72
N LEU A 116 5.68 17.20 -9.52
CA LEU A 116 6.61 17.44 -10.63
C LEU A 116 5.97 18.01 -11.90
N GLY A 117 4.64 18.18 -11.93
CA GLY A 117 3.92 18.54 -13.15
C GLY A 117 3.88 17.43 -14.20
N LYS A 118 4.24 16.18 -13.83
CA LYS A 118 4.35 15.03 -14.74
C LYS A 118 3.17 14.05 -14.55
N VAL A 119 1.95 14.58 -14.43
CA VAL A 119 0.72 13.79 -14.15
C VAL A 119 0.53 12.64 -15.13
N GLU A 120 0.67 12.91 -16.44
CA GLU A 120 0.46 11.88 -17.46
C GLU A 120 1.49 10.74 -17.35
N ALA A 121 2.74 11.05 -17.07
CA ALA A 121 3.78 10.03 -16.84
C ALA A 121 3.45 9.17 -15.61
N GLY A 122 2.96 9.77 -14.54
CA GLY A 122 2.49 9.06 -13.33
C GLY A 122 1.32 8.13 -13.62
N VAL A 123 0.30 8.61 -14.33
CA VAL A 123 -0.87 7.80 -14.73
C VAL A 123 -0.44 6.63 -15.62
N ASN A 124 0.45 6.85 -16.59
CA ASN A 124 0.92 5.80 -17.48
C ASN A 124 1.74 4.73 -16.75
N LEU A 125 2.59 5.13 -15.79
CA LEU A 125 3.32 4.18 -14.92
C LEU A 125 2.36 3.32 -14.11
N LEU A 126 1.41 3.95 -13.41
CA LEU A 126 0.43 3.26 -12.58
C LEU A 126 -0.50 2.36 -13.39
N ARG A 127 -0.84 2.77 -14.62
CA ARG A 127 -1.59 1.93 -15.56
C ARG A 127 -0.79 0.69 -15.96
N GLY A 128 0.50 0.83 -16.24
CA GLY A 128 1.39 -0.32 -16.49
C GLY A 128 1.47 -1.28 -15.30
N TYR A 129 1.45 -0.76 -14.07
CA TYR A 129 1.35 -1.59 -12.87
C TYR A 129 -0.01 -2.28 -12.76
N LEU A 130 -1.11 -1.57 -13.03
CA LEU A 130 -2.45 -2.13 -13.01
C LEU A 130 -2.62 -3.28 -14.02
N GLU A 131 -2.05 -3.15 -15.20
CA GLU A 131 -2.09 -4.18 -16.25
C GLU A 131 -1.37 -5.47 -15.82
N LYS A 132 -0.23 -5.34 -15.14
CA LYS A 132 0.60 -6.48 -14.67
C LYS A 132 0.13 -7.05 -13.32
N TYR A 133 -0.29 -6.18 -12.41
CA TYR A 133 -0.59 -6.50 -11.01
C TYR A 133 -1.94 -5.91 -10.61
N PRO A 134 -3.05 -6.47 -11.11
CA PRO A 134 -4.38 -5.93 -10.89
C PRO A 134 -4.70 -5.76 -9.41
N SER A 135 -5.19 -4.57 -9.03
CA SER A 135 -5.59 -4.24 -7.65
C SER A 135 -6.63 -3.11 -7.66
N LEU A 136 -7.60 -3.20 -6.76
CA LEU A 136 -8.65 -2.17 -6.60
C LEU A 136 -8.07 -0.82 -6.17
N ASP A 137 -7.03 -0.82 -5.33
CA ASP A 137 -6.37 0.42 -4.91
C ASP A 137 -5.65 1.08 -6.10
N LEU A 138 -5.01 0.30 -6.99
CA LEU A 138 -4.44 0.80 -8.24
C LEU A 138 -5.52 1.34 -9.18
N VAL A 139 -6.63 0.61 -9.37
CA VAL A 139 -7.77 1.08 -10.18
C VAL A 139 -8.24 2.44 -9.70
N ASN A 140 -8.38 2.61 -8.38
CA ASN A 140 -8.84 3.87 -7.79
C ASN A 140 -7.93 5.06 -8.16
N VAL A 141 -6.61 4.90 -8.02
CA VAL A 141 -5.65 5.97 -8.31
C VAL A 141 -5.54 6.25 -9.80
N VAL A 142 -5.52 5.20 -10.65
CA VAL A 142 -5.50 5.37 -12.11
C VAL A 142 -6.78 5.99 -12.63
N PHE A 143 -7.93 5.66 -12.03
CA PHE A 143 -9.21 6.32 -12.32
C PHE A 143 -9.15 7.82 -12.02
N GLN A 144 -8.73 8.22 -10.82
CA GLN A 144 -8.63 9.63 -10.44
C GLN A 144 -7.66 10.39 -11.37
N GLY A 145 -6.49 9.84 -11.62
CA GLY A 145 -5.51 10.45 -12.51
C GLY A 145 -5.99 10.54 -13.97
N THR A 146 -6.76 9.55 -14.45
CA THR A 146 -7.35 9.57 -15.78
C THR A 146 -8.47 10.61 -15.85
N LEU A 147 -9.30 10.70 -14.80
CA LEU A 147 -10.36 11.69 -14.68
C LEU A 147 -9.81 13.12 -14.74
N GLU A 148 -8.76 13.39 -13.95
CA GLU A 148 -8.11 14.71 -13.91
C GLU A 148 -7.42 15.07 -15.24
N SER A 149 -6.84 14.11 -15.96
CA SER A 149 -6.03 14.38 -17.15
C SER A 149 -6.78 14.24 -18.47
N LYS A 150 -7.81 13.37 -18.54
CA LYS A 150 -8.49 12.99 -19.79
C LYS A 150 -10.03 13.12 -19.73
N GLY A 151 -10.58 13.41 -18.55
CA GLY A 151 -12.02 13.55 -18.34
C GLY A 151 -12.75 12.25 -17.99
N SER A 152 -14.09 12.36 -17.86
CA SER A 152 -14.97 11.32 -17.34
C SER A 152 -15.10 10.10 -18.22
N GLU A 153 -15.28 10.26 -19.54
CA GLU A 153 -15.50 9.14 -20.46
C GLU A 153 -14.31 8.15 -20.52
N PRO A 154 -13.02 8.59 -20.65
CA PRO A 154 -11.89 7.69 -20.54
C PRO A 154 -11.75 7.02 -19.17
N ALA A 155 -12.07 7.74 -18.09
CA ALA A 155 -12.04 7.20 -16.73
C ALA A 155 -13.12 6.12 -16.54
N TYR A 156 -14.33 6.34 -17.05
CA TYR A 156 -15.40 5.33 -17.04
C TYR A 156 -15.02 4.07 -17.81
N ARG A 157 -14.46 4.22 -19.03
CA ARG A 157 -14.02 3.06 -19.83
C ARG A 157 -12.98 2.22 -19.11
N LEU A 158 -12.01 2.87 -18.47
CA LEU A 158 -10.98 2.19 -17.68
C LEU A 158 -11.61 1.33 -16.58
N VAL A 159 -12.49 1.88 -15.75
CA VAL A 159 -13.11 1.12 -14.66
C VAL A 159 -13.98 -0.01 -15.19
N ARG A 160 -14.75 0.24 -16.26
CA ARG A 160 -15.59 -0.79 -16.89
C ARG A 160 -14.75 -1.96 -17.41
N ASP A 161 -13.61 -1.67 -18.05
CA ASP A 161 -12.77 -2.71 -18.63
C ASP A 161 -12.03 -3.50 -17.53
N GLU A 162 -11.59 -2.83 -16.44
CA GLU A 162 -11.03 -3.50 -15.28
C GLU A 162 -12.09 -4.33 -14.52
N LEU A 163 -13.32 -3.85 -14.41
CA LEU A 163 -14.40 -4.64 -13.79
C LEU A 163 -14.74 -5.91 -14.57
N ARG A 164 -14.56 -5.89 -15.91
CA ARG A 164 -14.71 -7.10 -16.73
C ARG A 164 -13.59 -8.12 -16.48
N ARG A 165 -12.37 -7.64 -16.18
CA ARG A 165 -11.22 -8.49 -15.85
C ARG A 165 -11.31 -9.03 -14.42
N MET A 166 -11.72 -8.17 -13.48
CA MET A 166 -11.87 -8.49 -12.06
C MET A 166 -13.29 -8.12 -11.59
N PRO A 167 -14.25 -9.01 -11.70
CA PRO A 167 -15.63 -8.74 -11.31
C PRO A 167 -15.75 -8.72 -9.77
N THR A 168 -15.71 -7.53 -9.20
CA THR A 168 -15.80 -7.28 -7.76
C THR A 168 -16.90 -6.28 -7.44
N LEU A 169 -17.50 -6.37 -6.25
CA LEU A 169 -18.49 -5.39 -5.79
C LEU A 169 -17.85 -4.01 -5.53
N LEU A 170 -16.60 -3.98 -5.06
CA LEU A 170 -15.84 -2.74 -4.92
C LEU A 170 -15.56 -2.10 -6.28
N GLY A 171 -15.27 -2.90 -7.31
CA GLY A 171 -15.15 -2.41 -8.69
C GLY A 171 -16.49 -1.90 -9.24
N LEU A 172 -17.60 -2.55 -8.92
CA LEU A 172 -18.94 -2.07 -9.28
C LEU A 172 -19.27 -0.73 -8.61
N ASP A 173 -18.92 -0.56 -7.33
CA ASP A 173 -19.09 0.73 -6.64
C ASP A 173 -18.32 1.84 -7.35
N LYS A 174 -17.09 1.56 -7.78
CA LYS A 174 -16.28 2.51 -8.55
C LYS A 174 -16.86 2.81 -9.94
N LEU A 175 -17.44 1.81 -10.60
CA LEU A 175 -18.13 2.01 -11.88
C LEU A 175 -19.36 2.92 -11.73
N LEU A 176 -20.15 2.73 -10.69
CA LEU A 176 -21.30 3.58 -10.37
C LEU A 176 -20.87 5.03 -10.06
N GLU A 177 -19.74 5.18 -9.35
CA GLU A 177 -19.14 6.50 -9.14
C GLU A 177 -18.80 7.19 -10.46
N ALA A 178 -18.14 6.46 -11.37
CA ALA A 178 -17.79 6.98 -12.69
C ALA A 178 -19.03 7.35 -13.53
N GLN A 179 -20.10 6.53 -13.48
CA GLN A 179 -21.36 6.83 -14.17
C GLN A 179 -22.07 8.07 -13.64
N LEU A 180 -21.99 8.30 -12.32
CA LEU A 180 -22.64 9.45 -11.69
C LEU A 180 -22.02 10.79 -12.08
N LEU A 181 -20.78 10.81 -12.59
CA LEU A 181 -20.13 12.06 -13.03
C LEU A 181 -20.91 12.75 -14.16
N ASP A 182 -21.38 11.97 -15.13
CA ASP A 182 -22.08 12.47 -16.33
C ASP A 182 -23.54 11.99 -16.40
N ALA A 183 -24.09 11.50 -15.28
CA ALA A 183 -25.44 10.99 -15.26
C ALA A 183 -26.48 12.10 -15.47
N PRO A 184 -27.43 11.95 -16.43
CA PRO A 184 -28.53 12.87 -16.58
C PRO A 184 -29.44 12.83 -15.36
N LEU A 185 -30.13 13.96 -15.08
CA LEU A 185 -30.89 14.17 -13.84
C LEU A 185 -31.98 13.13 -13.58
N ASP A 186 -32.58 12.60 -14.63
CA ASP A 186 -33.64 11.57 -14.57
C ASP A 186 -33.11 10.23 -14.08
N ARG A 187 -31.87 9.87 -14.41
CA ARG A 187 -31.23 8.59 -14.01
C ARG A 187 -30.38 8.70 -12.74
N ARG A 188 -30.00 9.91 -12.35
CA ARG A 188 -29.06 10.15 -11.24
C ARG A 188 -29.56 9.57 -9.92
N ARG A 189 -30.86 9.73 -9.62
CA ARG A 189 -31.47 9.23 -8.38
C ARG A 189 -31.42 7.70 -8.29
N ASP A 190 -31.69 7.01 -9.38
CA ASP A 190 -31.64 5.55 -9.41
C ASP A 190 -30.22 5.04 -9.26
N LEU A 191 -29.24 5.67 -9.92
CA LEU A 191 -27.83 5.33 -9.77
C LEU A 191 -27.30 5.58 -8.34
N GLU A 192 -27.71 6.69 -7.71
CA GLU A 192 -27.38 6.97 -6.32
C GLU A 192 -27.96 5.92 -5.36
N LEU A 193 -29.21 5.49 -5.58
CA LEU A 193 -29.83 4.42 -4.79
C LEU A 193 -29.05 3.10 -4.93
N VAL A 194 -28.76 2.69 -6.16
CA VAL A 194 -27.96 1.47 -6.42
C VAL A 194 -26.58 1.57 -5.78
N LYS A 195 -25.91 2.72 -5.90
CA LYS A 195 -24.60 2.94 -5.27
C LYS A 195 -24.68 2.84 -3.75
N GLN A 196 -25.70 3.38 -3.11
CA GLN A 196 -25.90 3.26 -1.66
C GLN A 196 -26.07 1.80 -1.23
N LEU A 197 -26.85 1.02 -1.96
CA LEU A 197 -27.05 -0.41 -1.67
C LEU A 197 -25.72 -1.19 -1.81
N VAL A 198 -24.97 -0.95 -2.88
CA VAL A 198 -23.66 -1.56 -3.09
C VAL A 198 -22.73 -1.19 -1.95
N ASN A 199 -22.65 0.09 -1.57
CA ASN A 199 -21.81 0.57 -0.47
C ASN A 199 -22.14 -0.08 0.88
N GLN A 200 -23.41 -0.34 1.17
CA GLN A 200 -23.80 -1.04 2.41
C GLN A 200 -23.21 -2.45 2.48
N HIS A 201 -23.19 -3.14 1.35
CA HIS A 201 -22.69 -4.53 1.27
C HIS A 201 -21.14 -4.60 1.13
N THR A 202 -20.50 -3.57 0.62
CA THR A 202 -19.04 -3.56 0.37
C THR A 202 -18.20 -3.12 1.56
N ARG A 203 -18.80 -2.54 2.61
CA ARG A 203 -18.06 -2.03 3.79
C ARG A 203 -17.13 -3.06 4.45
N GLY A 204 -17.51 -4.33 4.47
CA GLY A 204 -16.70 -5.43 5.00
C GLY A 204 -15.70 -6.03 4.01
N LEU A 205 -15.81 -5.69 2.73
CA LEU A 205 -14.97 -6.24 1.65
C LEU A 205 -13.69 -5.42 1.45
N ALA A 206 -13.74 -4.12 1.74
CA ALA A 206 -12.62 -3.19 1.63
C ALA A 206 -11.64 -3.27 2.82
N MET A 207 -11.48 -4.44 3.43
CA MET A 207 -10.62 -4.64 4.59
C MET A 207 -9.37 -5.44 4.22
N TYR A 208 -8.28 -5.19 4.94
CA TYR A 208 -7.12 -6.08 4.97
C TYR A 208 -7.34 -7.18 6.03
N LYS A 209 -6.72 -8.33 5.83
CA LYS A 209 -6.82 -9.46 6.76
C LYS A 209 -5.44 -9.98 7.10
N CYS A 210 -5.20 -10.24 8.37
CA CYS A 210 -4.01 -10.96 8.83
C CYS A 210 -4.13 -12.45 8.48
N ASP A 211 -3.15 -12.99 7.76
CA ASP A 211 -3.15 -14.39 7.35
C ASP A 211 -2.84 -15.34 8.53
N ASN A 212 -2.20 -14.82 9.59
CA ASN A 212 -1.88 -15.61 10.78
C ASN A 212 -3.09 -15.80 11.72
N CYS A 213 -3.80 -14.72 12.09
CA CYS A 213 -4.88 -14.80 13.10
C CYS A 213 -6.27 -14.45 12.56
N GLY A 214 -6.38 -14.00 11.32
CA GLY A 214 -7.65 -13.63 10.71
C GLY A 214 -8.19 -12.25 11.09
N PHE A 215 -7.47 -11.47 11.93
CA PHE A 215 -7.88 -10.12 12.30
C PHE A 215 -8.03 -9.23 11.06
N ARG A 216 -9.14 -8.48 10.99
CA ARG A 216 -9.48 -7.62 9.85
C ARG A 216 -9.41 -6.16 10.23
N ALA A 217 -8.86 -5.32 9.34
CA ALA A 217 -8.74 -3.89 9.54
C ALA A 217 -8.90 -3.12 8.22
N ARG A 218 -9.35 -1.85 8.32
CA ARG A 218 -9.46 -0.95 7.16
C ARG A 218 -8.12 -0.43 6.68
N GLN A 219 -7.16 -0.31 7.61
CA GLN A 219 -5.79 0.09 7.29
C GLN A 219 -4.85 -1.13 7.28
N TYR A 220 -3.78 -1.03 6.52
CA TYR A 220 -2.72 -2.03 6.47
C TYR A 220 -1.83 -1.92 7.71
N TYR A 221 -1.47 -3.08 8.30
CA TYR A 221 -0.54 -3.17 9.43
C TYR A 221 0.66 -4.02 9.08
N TRP A 222 1.86 -3.51 9.30
CA TRP A 222 3.10 -4.28 9.21
C TRP A 222 3.29 -5.23 10.39
N HIS A 223 2.84 -4.82 11.56
CA HIS A 223 2.81 -5.59 12.80
C HIS A 223 1.34 -5.77 13.22
N CYS A 224 0.89 -7.01 13.26
CA CYS A 224 -0.52 -7.28 13.55
C CYS A 224 -0.87 -6.88 14.99
N PRO A 225 -1.87 -6.01 15.22
CA PRO A 225 -2.22 -5.58 16.57
C PRO A 225 -2.88 -6.67 17.41
N ALA A 226 -3.34 -7.78 16.80
CA ALA A 226 -4.00 -8.87 17.51
C ALA A 226 -3.07 -10.03 17.86
N CYS A 227 -2.14 -10.41 16.98
CA CYS A 227 -1.27 -11.55 17.21
C CYS A 227 0.23 -11.21 17.22
N ALA A 228 0.57 -9.92 17.11
CA ALA A 228 1.93 -9.41 17.11
C ALA A 228 2.87 -10.02 16.03
N ALA A 229 2.32 -10.66 14.99
CA ALA A 229 3.13 -11.18 13.91
C ALA A 229 3.46 -10.10 12.88
N TRP A 230 4.69 -10.13 12.37
CA TRP A 230 5.19 -9.19 11.36
C TRP A 230 4.85 -9.66 9.93
N GLU A 231 4.54 -8.69 9.05
CA GLU A 231 4.29 -8.92 7.61
C GLU A 231 3.26 -10.01 7.30
N THR A 232 2.25 -10.15 8.16
CA THR A 232 1.21 -11.16 8.01
C THR A 232 -0.08 -10.64 7.39
N TYR A 233 -0.13 -9.34 7.04
CA TYR A 233 -1.22 -8.79 6.25
C TYR A 233 -0.90 -8.94 4.76
N SER A 234 -1.85 -9.51 4.01
CA SER A 234 -1.82 -9.39 2.55
C SER A 234 -2.08 -7.92 2.16
N PRO A 235 -1.33 -7.34 1.22
CA PRO A 235 -1.62 -6.00 0.72
C PRO A 235 -2.86 -5.94 -0.19
N ARG A 236 -3.54 -7.07 -0.38
CA ARG A 236 -4.81 -7.17 -1.12
C ARG A 236 -6.01 -7.01 -0.20
N ARG A 237 -7.07 -6.39 -0.70
CA ARG A 237 -8.35 -6.32 0.00
C ARG A 237 -9.00 -7.69 0.11
N THR A 238 -9.86 -7.90 1.12
CA THR A 238 -10.47 -9.22 1.38
C THR A 238 -11.34 -9.73 0.23
N GLU A 239 -11.88 -8.86 -0.61
CA GLU A 239 -12.61 -9.26 -1.81
C GLU A 239 -11.66 -9.79 -2.89
N GLU A 240 -10.54 -9.10 -3.13
CA GLU A 240 -9.53 -9.48 -4.12
C GLU A 240 -8.86 -10.82 -3.78
N ALA A 241 -8.67 -11.09 -2.48
CA ALA A 241 -8.07 -12.34 -2.01
C ALA A 241 -8.95 -13.59 -2.26
N LYS A 242 -10.23 -13.40 -2.63
CA LYS A 242 -11.17 -14.48 -2.95
C LYS A 242 -11.24 -14.78 -4.44
N LEU A 243 -10.66 -13.93 -5.29
CA LEU A 243 -10.63 -14.15 -6.73
C LEU A 243 -9.54 -15.18 -7.06
N PRO A 244 -9.79 -16.09 -8.02
CA PRO A 244 -8.72 -16.98 -8.53
C PRO A 244 -7.60 -16.12 -9.14
N ALA A 245 -6.37 -16.60 -8.94
CA ALA A 245 -5.17 -15.96 -9.49
C ALA A 245 -5.11 -16.12 -11.02
#